data_29c1e9e06237b4011b6255699ffd18c7
#
_entry.id   29c1e9e06237b4011b6255699ffd18c7
#
_cell.length_a   1.000
_cell.length_b   1.000
_cell.length_c   1.000
_cell.angle_alpha   90.00
_cell.angle_beta   90.00
_cell.angle_gamma   90.00
#
_symmetry.space_group_name_H-M   'P 1'
#
loop_
_entity.id
_entity.type
_entity.pdbx_description
1 polymer ?
#
loop_
_entity_poly.entity_id
_entity_poly.type
_entity_poly.pdbx_seq_one_letter_code
_entity_poly.pdbx_strand_id
1 'polypeptide(L)'
;MQTHHDLPVSGVSAGEIASEGYDLDALLNQHFAGRVVRKDLTKQLKEGANVPVYVLEYLLGMYCASDDDDVVEQGLQNVKRILADNYVRPDEAEKVKSLIRERGSYKIIDKVSVKLNQKKDVYEAQLSNLGIKDALVPSQMVKDNEKLLTGGIWCMITVNYFFEEGQKTSPFSLMTLKPIQMPNMDMEEVFDARKHFNRDQWIDVLLRSVGMEPANIEQRTKWHLITRMIPFVENNYNVCELGPRGTGKSHVYKECSPNSLLVSGGQTTVANLFYNMASRQIGLVGMWD
;
A
#
# COMPACT_ATOMS: atom_id res chain seq x y z
N MET A 1 -7.37 4.28 -64.71
CA MET A 1 -6.81 2.93 -64.84
C MET A 1 -5.74 2.80 -63.74
N GLN A 2 -6.12 2.36 -62.56
CA GLN A 2 -5.21 1.95 -61.53
C GLN A 2 -5.73 0.67 -60.92
N THR A 3 -4.96 -0.37 -61.11
CA THR A 3 -5.24 -1.75 -60.72
C THR A 3 -5.00 -1.90 -59.20
N HIS A 4 -6.05 -2.24 -58.45
CA HIS A 4 -5.95 -2.73 -57.09
C HIS A 4 -5.35 -4.15 -57.12
N HIS A 5 -4.23 -4.32 -56.41
CA HIS A 5 -3.68 -5.62 -56.06
C HIS A 5 -4.35 -6.09 -54.76
N ASP A 6 -5.27 -7.03 -54.90
CA ASP A 6 -5.79 -7.81 -53.78
C ASP A 6 -4.71 -8.81 -53.32
N LEU A 7 -4.27 -8.68 -52.09
CA LEU A 7 -3.48 -9.69 -51.40
C LEU A 7 -4.43 -10.74 -50.78
N PRO A 8 -4.17 -12.03 -50.93
CA PRO A 8 -5.02 -13.06 -50.40
C PRO A 8 -4.93 -13.09 -48.86
N VAL A 9 -6.05 -12.88 -48.19
CA VAL A 9 -6.20 -13.14 -46.74
C VAL A 9 -6.27 -14.66 -46.59
N SER A 10 -5.16 -15.30 -46.26
CA SER A 10 -5.14 -16.67 -45.79
C SER A 10 -5.88 -16.76 -44.49
N GLY A 11 -7.05 -17.35 -44.48
CA GLY A 11 -7.81 -17.69 -43.30
C GLY A 11 -6.99 -18.67 -42.42
N VAL A 12 -6.43 -18.19 -41.35
CA VAL A 12 -6.00 -19.04 -40.25
C VAL A 12 -7.27 -19.34 -39.47
N SER A 13 -7.73 -20.57 -39.54
CA SER A 13 -8.79 -21.11 -38.70
C SER A 13 -8.40 -20.86 -37.24
N ALA A 14 -9.30 -20.23 -36.49
CA ALA A 14 -9.23 -20.19 -35.06
C ALA A 14 -9.39 -21.62 -34.52
N GLY A 15 -8.29 -22.36 -34.51
CA GLY A 15 -8.19 -23.58 -33.74
C GLY A 15 -8.36 -23.24 -32.29
N GLU A 16 -9.31 -23.85 -31.65
CA GLU A 16 -9.47 -23.94 -30.20
C GLU A 16 -8.16 -24.45 -29.63
N ILE A 17 -7.29 -23.53 -29.21
CA ILE A 17 -6.22 -23.82 -28.25
C ILE A 17 -6.95 -23.87 -26.92
N ALA A 18 -7.42 -25.08 -26.55
CA ALA A 18 -7.73 -25.39 -25.17
C ALA A 18 -6.49 -24.99 -24.38
N SER A 19 -6.61 -23.96 -23.55
CA SER A 19 -5.58 -23.58 -22.60
C SER A 19 -5.41 -24.76 -21.65
N GLU A 20 -4.38 -25.59 -21.86
CA GLU A 20 -3.88 -26.44 -20.79
C GLU A 20 -3.66 -25.53 -19.59
N GLY A 21 -4.48 -25.71 -18.55
CA GLY A 21 -4.44 -24.87 -17.35
C GLY A 21 -3.08 -25.04 -16.70
N TYR A 22 -2.24 -24.01 -16.75
CA TYR A 22 -0.99 -23.99 -15.99
C TYR A 22 -1.30 -23.70 -14.52
N ASP A 23 -0.59 -24.39 -13.64
CA ASP A 23 -0.65 -24.13 -12.22
C ASP A 23 0.19 -22.89 -11.89
N LEU A 24 -0.48 -21.73 -11.79
CA LEU A 24 0.18 -20.47 -11.52
C LEU A 24 0.74 -20.44 -10.09
N ASP A 25 0.13 -21.14 -9.14
CA ASP A 25 0.59 -21.18 -7.74
C ASP A 25 1.89 -21.98 -7.67
N ALA A 26 2.00 -23.11 -8.35
CA ALA A 26 3.23 -23.87 -8.43
C ALA A 26 4.38 -23.06 -9.06
N LEU A 27 4.11 -22.32 -10.15
CA LEU A 27 5.10 -21.47 -10.79
C LEU A 27 5.55 -20.33 -9.88
N LEU A 28 4.62 -19.68 -9.15
CA LEU A 28 4.93 -18.61 -8.22
C LEU A 28 5.77 -19.13 -7.06
N ASN A 29 5.40 -20.26 -6.46
CA ASN A 29 6.14 -20.86 -5.36
C ASN A 29 7.55 -21.31 -5.79
N GLN A 30 7.71 -21.78 -7.03
CA GLN A 30 9.01 -22.18 -7.57
C GLN A 30 9.95 -20.99 -7.79
N HIS A 31 9.46 -19.87 -8.35
CA HIS A 31 10.32 -18.76 -8.80
C HIS A 31 10.30 -17.54 -7.88
N PHE A 32 9.32 -17.45 -6.98
CA PHE A 32 9.16 -16.39 -5.98
C PHE A 32 9.02 -16.97 -4.57
N ALA A 33 9.73 -18.05 -4.25
CA ALA A 33 9.70 -18.71 -2.95
C ALA A 33 9.89 -17.72 -1.79
N GLY A 34 9.04 -17.78 -0.78
CA GLY A 34 9.09 -16.89 0.39
C GLY A 34 8.72 -15.43 0.12
N ARG A 35 8.24 -15.09 -1.08
CA ARG A 35 7.81 -13.73 -1.46
C ARG A 35 6.35 -13.65 -1.88
N VAL A 36 5.68 -14.79 -1.97
CA VAL A 36 4.26 -14.87 -2.31
C VAL A 36 3.43 -14.68 -1.05
N VAL A 37 2.44 -13.78 -1.13
CA VAL A 37 1.47 -13.57 -0.07
C VAL A 37 0.10 -14.03 -0.54
N ARG A 38 -0.52 -14.92 0.23
CA ARG A 38 -1.87 -15.42 -0.04
C ARG A 38 -2.90 -14.30 0.18
N LYS A 39 -3.56 -13.87 -0.89
CA LYS A 39 -4.56 -12.79 -0.88
C LYS A 39 -5.86 -13.14 -0.13
N ASP A 40 -6.19 -14.42 -0.01
CA ASP A 40 -7.31 -14.90 0.80
C ASP A 40 -7.12 -14.57 2.29
N LEU A 41 -5.88 -14.63 2.79
CA LEU A 41 -5.55 -14.28 4.18
C LEU A 41 -5.76 -12.78 4.46
N THR A 42 -5.53 -11.91 3.48
CA THR A 42 -5.78 -10.47 3.66
C THR A 42 -7.26 -10.16 3.92
N LYS A 43 -8.17 -10.92 3.29
CA LYS A 43 -9.62 -10.77 3.52
C LYS A 43 -10.00 -11.09 4.95
N GLN A 44 -9.46 -12.19 5.49
CA GLN A 44 -9.71 -12.60 6.88
C GLN A 44 -9.22 -11.56 7.90
N LEU A 45 -8.12 -10.87 7.61
CA LEU A 45 -7.56 -9.84 8.49
C LEU A 45 -8.30 -8.50 8.38
N LYS A 46 -8.83 -8.17 7.20
CA LYS A 46 -9.48 -6.88 6.94
C LYS A 46 -10.81 -6.70 7.68
N GLU A 47 -11.49 -7.77 8.06
CA GLU A 47 -12.75 -7.71 8.82
C GLU A 47 -12.59 -7.06 10.21
N GLY A 48 -11.37 -6.99 10.75
CA GLY A 48 -11.07 -6.41 12.07
C GLY A 48 -10.28 -5.10 12.08
N ALA A 49 -9.74 -4.67 10.93
CA ALA A 49 -8.85 -3.51 10.89
C ALA A 49 -9.05 -2.66 9.61
N ASN A 50 -9.28 -1.35 9.80
CA ASN A 50 -9.38 -0.41 8.68
C ASN A 50 -8.00 0.08 8.22
N VAL A 51 -7.12 -0.86 7.92
CA VAL A 51 -5.77 -0.64 7.38
C VAL A 51 -5.75 -0.91 5.89
N PRO A 52 -4.92 -0.22 5.09
CA PRO A 52 -4.71 -0.55 3.69
C PRO A 52 -4.21 -2.00 3.52
N VAL A 53 -4.60 -2.63 2.41
CA VAL A 53 -4.24 -4.03 2.13
C VAL A 53 -2.73 -4.23 2.11
N TYR A 54 -1.95 -3.30 1.55
CA TYR A 54 -0.49 -3.41 1.51
C TYR A 54 0.18 -3.48 2.90
N VAL A 55 -0.46 -2.90 3.95
CA VAL A 55 0.03 -3.02 5.34
C VAL A 55 -0.18 -4.45 5.84
N LEU A 56 -1.34 -5.04 5.54
CA LEU A 56 -1.63 -6.43 5.89
C LEU A 56 -0.70 -7.39 5.14
N GLU A 57 -0.46 -7.15 3.86
CA GLU A 57 0.43 -7.94 3.04
C GLU A 57 1.88 -7.90 3.53
N TYR A 58 2.34 -6.74 3.99
CA TYR A 58 3.66 -6.63 4.62
C TYR A 58 3.77 -7.53 5.86
N LEU A 59 2.76 -7.51 6.73
CA LEU A 59 2.76 -8.36 7.92
C LEU A 59 2.65 -9.84 7.55
N LEU A 60 1.79 -10.19 6.60
CA LEU A 60 1.67 -11.56 6.09
C LEU A 60 2.97 -12.04 5.43
N GLY A 61 3.64 -11.20 4.65
CA GLY A 61 4.94 -11.51 4.06
C GLY A 61 6.03 -11.79 5.11
N MET A 62 5.93 -11.17 6.29
CA MET A 62 6.88 -11.44 7.38
C MET A 62 6.62 -12.75 8.14
N TYR A 63 5.37 -13.20 8.21
CA TYR A 63 4.98 -14.31 9.09
C TYR A 63 4.34 -15.49 8.38
N CYS A 64 3.86 -15.32 7.15
CA CYS A 64 3.09 -16.32 6.41
C CYS A 64 3.67 -16.65 5.03
N ALA A 65 4.92 -16.25 4.73
CA ALA A 65 5.58 -16.56 3.47
C ALA A 65 6.21 -17.97 3.53
N SER A 66 5.35 -18.99 3.56
CA SER A 66 5.72 -20.41 3.61
C SER A 66 4.68 -21.24 2.85
N ASP A 67 5.10 -22.39 2.33
CA ASP A 67 4.22 -23.37 1.69
C ASP A 67 3.66 -24.38 2.73
N ASP A 68 4.14 -24.33 3.97
CA ASP A 68 3.68 -25.18 5.08
C ASP A 68 2.44 -24.53 5.72
N ASP A 69 1.30 -25.21 5.63
CA ASP A 69 0.03 -24.70 6.14
C ASP A 69 0.05 -24.49 7.67
N ASP A 70 0.78 -25.28 8.44
CA ASP A 70 0.91 -25.12 9.89
C ASP A 70 1.69 -23.83 10.22
N VAL A 71 2.76 -23.55 9.47
CA VAL A 71 3.55 -22.31 9.60
C VAL A 71 2.70 -21.10 9.22
N VAL A 72 1.92 -21.21 8.14
CA VAL A 72 1.01 -20.14 7.69
C VAL A 72 -0.07 -19.87 8.73
N GLU A 73 -0.67 -20.90 9.33
CA GLU A 73 -1.70 -20.71 10.35
C GLU A 73 -1.14 -20.06 11.63
N GLN A 74 0.02 -20.50 12.11
CA GLN A 74 0.72 -19.86 13.23
C GLN A 74 1.08 -18.41 12.91
N GLY A 75 1.58 -18.16 11.71
CA GLY A 75 1.88 -16.84 11.19
C GLY A 75 0.64 -15.92 11.20
N LEU A 76 -0.48 -16.42 10.73
CA LEU A 76 -1.76 -15.71 10.70
C LEU A 76 -2.24 -15.33 12.11
N GLN A 77 -2.13 -16.24 13.08
CA GLN A 77 -2.45 -15.96 14.47
C GLN A 77 -1.54 -14.87 15.05
N ASN A 78 -0.25 -14.90 14.73
CA ASN A 78 0.68 -13.85 15.13
C ASN A 78 0.30 -12.49 14.54
N VAL A 79 -0.05 -12.43 13.24
CA VAL A 79 -0.50 -11.19 12.60
C VAL A 79 -1.78 -10.66 13.22
N LYS A 80 -2.78 -11.53 13.48
CA LYS A 80 -4.02 -11.17 14.18
C LYS A 80 -3.73 -10.56 15.56
N ARG A 81 -2.81 -11.16 16.32
CA ARG A 81 -2.40 -10.63 17.64
C ARG A 81 -1.71 -9.29 17.53
N ILE A 82 -0.77 -9.13 16.56
CA ILE A 82 -0.07 -7.85 16.34
C ILE A 82 -1.08 -6.75 15.99
N LEU A 83 -2.06 -7.02 15.14
CA LEU A 83 -3.09 -6.06 14.81
C LEU A 83 -4.00 -5.76 16.01
N ALA A 84 -4.43 -6.78 16.76
CA ALA A 84 -5.27 -6.59 17.94
C ALA A 84 -4.58 -5.76 19.02
N ASP A 85 -3.29 -6.00 19.25
CA ASP A 85 -2.53 -5.33 20.32
C ASP A 85 -2.01 -3.95 19.93
N ASN A 86 -1.70 -3.73 18.65
CA ASN A 86 -0.96 -2.54 18.24
C ASN A 86 -1.73 -1.61 17.27
N TYR A 87 -2.73 -2.11 16.53
CA TYR A 87 -3.47 -1.25 15.63
C TYR A 87 -4.38 -0.29 16.41
N VAL A 88 -4.19 1.01 16.20
CA VAL A 88 -5.04 2.03 16.82
C VAL A 88 -6.32 2.20 16.00
N ARG A 89 -7.45 1.87 16.60
CA ARG A 89 -8.75 2.23 16.04
C ARG A 89 -9.06 3.68 16.40
N PRO A 90 -9.52 4.51 15.45
CA PRO A 90 -9.82 5.91 15.73
C PRO A 90 -10.81 6.14 16.87
N ASP A 91 -11.78 5.24 17.04
CA ASP A 91 -12.78 5.25 18.13
C ASP A 91 -12.20 4.85 19.50
N GLU A 92 -11.05 4.16 19.53
CA GLU A 92 -10.34 3.78 20.77
C GLU A 92 -9.13 4.70 21.09
N ALA A 93 -8.92 5.78 20.32
CA ALA A 93 -7.76 6.64 20.44
C ALA A 93 -7.51 7.15 21.86
N GLU A 94 -8.54 7.60 22.56
CA GLU A 94 -8.41 8.12 23.94
C GLU A 94 -8.02 7.02 24.95
N LYS A 95 -8.51 5.81 24.76
CA LYS A 95 -8.12 4.64 25.57
C LYS A 95 -6.63 4.33 25.37
N VAL A 96 -6.15 4.37 24.13
CA VAL A 96 -4.74 4.12 23.82
C VAL A 96 -3.84 5.22 24.38
N LYS A 97 -4.26 6.50 24.31
CA LYS A 97 -3.54 7.62 24.95
C LYS A 97 -3.40 7.41 26.47
N SER A 98 -4.48 6.98 27.12
CA SER A 98 -4.46 6.66 28.55
C SER A 98 -3.48 5.53 28.87
N LEU A 99 -3.47 4.46 28.06
CA LEU A 99 -2.51 3.36 28.20
C LEU A 99 -1.06 3.81 28.03
N ILE A 100 -0.79 4.70 27.07
CA ILE A 100 0.56 5.26 26.85
C ILE A 100 0.99 6.05 28.10
N ARG A 101 0.09 6.88 28.64
CA ARG A 101 0.34 7.65 29.86
C ARG A 101 0.63 6.76 31.06
N GLU A 102 -0.16 5.72 31.29
CA GLU A 102 -0.02 4.80 32.42
C GLU A 102 1.26 3.96 32.34
N ARG A 103 1.61 3.48 31.13
CA ARG A 103 2.76 2.61 30.91
C ARG A 103 4.07 3.37 30.64
N GLY A 104 3.98 4.67 30.40
CA GLY A 104 5.10 5.50 29.97
C GLY A 104 5.46 5.33 28.48
N SER A 105 5.22 4.14 27.91
CA SER A 105 5.44 3.86 26.49
C SER A 105 4.50 2.77 25.99
N TYR A 106 4.14 2.85 24.69
CA TYR A 106 3.33 1.83 24.04
C TYR A 106 3.65 1.73 22.55
N LYS A 107 3.61 0.49 22.02
CA LYS A 107 3.87 0.21 20.62
C LYS A 107 2.57 0.20 19.85
N ILE A 108 2.49 0.96 18.75
CA ILE A 108 1.29 1.08 17.94
C ILE A 108 1.59 1.00 16.44
N ILE A 109 0.56 0.69 15.66
CA ILE A 109 0.53 0.82 14.20
C ILE A 109 -0.38 1.98 13.86
N ASP A 110 0.20 3.02 13.25
CA ASP A 110 -0.53 4.22 12.82
C ASP A 110 0.11 4.82 11.57
N LYS A 111 -0.64 5.68 10.88
CA LYS A 111 -0.11 6.52 9.81
C LYS A 111 0.54 7.76 10.43
N VAL A 112 1.84 7.92 10.15
CA VAL A 112 2.68 8.99 10.69
C VAL A 112 3.05 9.96 9.58
N SER A 113 2.77 11.24 9.77
CA SER A 113 3.30 12.35 8.97
C SER A 113 4.04 13.33 9.87
N VAL A 114 5.06 14.00 9.35
CA VAL A 114 5.91 14.90 10.13
C VAL A 114 5.95 16.27 9.48
N LYS A 115 5.98 17.30 10.30
CA LYS A 115 6.20 18.70 9.90
C LYS A 115 7.25 19.36 10.80
N LEU A 116 7.97 20.31 10.23
CA LEU A 116 8.86 21.18 11.02
C LEU A 116 8.04 22.31 11.68
N ASN A 117 8.09 22.38 12.98
CA ASN A 117 7.60 23.54 13.72
C ASN A 117 8.71 24.60 13.80
N GLN A 118 8.68 25.57 12.88
CA GLN A 118 9.71 26.62 12.77
C GLN A 118 9.84 27.52 14.01
N LYS A 119 8.77 27.67 14.81
CA LYS A 119 8.79 28.49 16.02
C LYS A 119 9.54 27.84 17.17
N LYS A 120 9.48 26.53 17.25
CA LYS A 120 10.08 25.72 18.30
C LYS A 120 11.37 25.03 17.83
N ASP A 121 11.67 25.08 16.53
CA ASP A 121 12.77 24.37 15.87
C ASP A 121 12.78 22.87 16.17
N VAL A 122 11.61 22.23 16.11
CA VAL A 122 11.42 20.80 16.36
C VAL A 122 10.56 20.16 15.28
N TYR A 123 10.76 18.89 15.03
CA TYR A 123 9.86 18.08 14.22
C TYR A 123 8.70 17.57 15.06
N GLU A 124 7.48 17.79 14.57
CA GLU A 124 6.23 17.33 15.18
C GLU A 124 5.56 16.30 14.29
N ALA A 125 5.26 15.12 14.82
CA ALA A 125 4.50 14.09 14.13
C ALA A 125 3.00 14.25 14.37
N GLN A 126 2.26 14.00 13.30
CA GLN A 126 0.83 13.75 13.35
C GLN A 126 0.60 12.25 13.27
N LEU A 127 -0.07 11.68 14.26
CA LEU A 127 -0.52 10.29 14.33
C LEU A 127 -1.99 10.26 13.97
N SER A 128 -2.31 9.72 12.80
CA SER A 128 -3.63 9.91 12.18
C SER A 128 -4.76 9.25 12.97
N ASN A 129 -4.59 8.00 13.37
CA ASN A 129 -5.61 7.24 14.10
C ASN A 129 -5.62 7.61 15.58
N LEU A 130 -4.44 7.79 16.18
CA LEU A 130 -4.33 8.22 17.58
C LEU A 130 -4.78 9.67 17.79
N GLY A 131 -4.85 10.48 16.72
CA GLY A 131 -5.33 11.85 16.77
C GLY A 131 -4.38 12.84 17.49
N ILE A 132 -3.10 12.50 17.63
CA ILE A 132 -2.05 13.40 18.14
C ILE A 132 -1.47 14.18 16.96
N LYS A 133 -1.27 15.49 17.11
CA LYS A 133 -0.83 16.37 16.00
C LYS A 133 0.56 16.99 16.20
N ASP A 134 1.18 16.75 17.33
CA ASP A 134 2.37 17.45 17.81
C ASP A 134 3.35 16.58 18.59
N ALA A 135 3.31 15.25 18.39
CA ALA A 135 4.26 14.35 19.02
C ALA A 135 5.69 14.68 18.55
N LEU A 136 6.63 14.78 19.50
CA LEU A 136 8.02 15.10 19.18
C LEU A 136 8.71 13.97 18.45
N VAL A 137 9.50 14.32 17.43
CA VAL A 137 10.25 13.35 16.62
C VAL A 137 11.74 13.74 16.59
N PRO A 138 12.65 12.80 16.87
CA PRO A 138 14.09 13.03 16.69
C PRO A 138 14.43 13.36 15.24
N SER A 139 15.28 14.36 15.01
CA SER A 139 15.67 14.80 13.65
C SER A 139 16.32 13.68 12.83
N GLN A 140 17.05 12.77 13.48
CA GLN A 140 17.66 11.63 12.80
C GLN A 140 16.61 10.69 12.18
N MET A 141 15.52 10.44 12.90
CA MET A 141 14.43 9.59 12.44
C MET A 141 13.74 10.14 11.18
N VAL A 142 13.66 11.48 11.08
CA VAL A 142 13.11 12.15 9.88
C VAL A 142 14.08 12.06 8.71
N LYS A 143 15.39 12.24 8.95
CA LYS A 143 16.42 12.09 7.91
C LYS A 143 16.48 10.68 7.34
N ASP A 144 16.31 9.67 8.18
CA ASP A 144 16.30 8.28 7.77
C ASP A 144 15.02 7.90 6.99
N ASN A 145 13.96 8.74 7.08
CA ASN A 145 12.64 8.46 6.49
C ASN A 145 12.01 9.73 5.92
N GLU A 146 12.56 10.28 4.84
CA GLU A 146 12.10 11.55 4.24
C GLU A 146 10.63 11.54 3.80
N LYS A 147 10.08 10.38 3.44
CA LYS A 147 8.66 10.21 3.12
C LYS A 147 7.70 10.61 4.25
N LEU A 148 8.18 10.72 5.49
CA LEU A 148 7.41 11.27 6.60
C LEU A 148 7.01 12.73 6.38
N LEU A 149 7.83 13.50 5.65
CA LEU A 149 7.59 14.91 5.33
C LEU A 149 6.62 15.10 4.15
N THR A 150 6.42 14.07 3.32
CA THR A 150 5.69 14.15 2.04
C THR A 150 4.35 13.42 2.04
N GLY A 151 3.57 13.49 3.10
CA GLY A 151 2.20 12.91 3.13
C GLY A 151 2.00 11.77 4.12
N GLY A 152 3.08 11.33 4.74
CA GLY A 152 3.05 10.32 5.81
C GLY A 152 2.96 8.89 5.32
N ILE A 153 3.47 8.00 6.14
CA ILE A 153 3.57 6.56 5.88
C ILE A 153 3.02 5.76 7.05
N TRP A 154 2.55 4.56 6.78
CA TRP A 154 2.19 3.61 7.82
C TRP A 154 3.44 3.07 8.50
N CYS A 155 3.45 3.14 9.83
CA CYS A 155 4.59 2.75 10.65
C CYS A 155 4.16 1.93 11.85
N MET A 156 5.05 1.04 12.27
CA MET A 156 5.06 0.52 13.62
C MET A 156 5.93 1.44 14.45
N ILE A 157 5.36 2.10 15.44
CA ILE A 157 6.03 3.11 16.26
C ILE A 157 5.91 2.79 17.75
N THR A 158 6.91 3.21 18.52
CA THR A 158 6.80 3.25 19.97
C THR A 158 6.62 4.71 20.37
N VAL A 159 5.49 5.01 21.00
CA VAL A 159 5.15 6.34 21.50
C VAL A 159 5.43 6.37 23.00
N ASN A 160 6.19 7.36 23.44
CA ASN A 160 6.45 7.63 24.85
C ASN A 160 5.59 8.78 25.35
N TYR A 161 5.30 8.75 26.64
CA TYR A 161 4.65 9.83 27.36
C TYR A 161 5.55 10.30 28.50
N PHE A 162 5.92 11.56 28.46
CA PHE A 162 6.62 12.22 29.55
C PHE A 162 6.04 13.63 29.73
N PHE A 163 5.51 13.91 30.89
CA PHE A 163 4.91 15.20 31.23
C PHE A 163 5.70 15.85 32.33
N GLU A 164 6.09 17.08 32.11
CA GLU A 164 6.74 17.96 33.13
C GLU A 164 5.92 19.25 33.24
N GLU A 165 5.67 19.68 34.48
CA GLU A 165 4.91 20.91 34.74
C GLU A 165 5.63 22.13 34.17
N GLY A 166 4.92 22.94 33.36
CA GLY A 166 5.51 24.08 32.65
C GLY A 166 6.09 23.76 31.28
N GLN A 167 6.07 22.50 30.84
CA GLN A 167 6.53 22.09 29.51
C GLN A 167 5.72 22.78 28.40
N LYS A 168 6.43 23.37 27.42
CA LYS A 168 5.82 24.04 26.24
C LYS A 168 5.65 23.11 25.01
N THR A 169 6.16 21.90 25.10
CA THR A 169 6.10 20.88 24.03
C THR A 169 5.10 19.78 24.39
N SER A 170 4.73 18.97 23.39
CA SER A 170 3.86 17.83 23.61
C SER A 170 4.49 16.83 24.59
N PRO A 171 3.71 16.22 25.50
CA PRO A 171 4.20 15.14 26.33
C PRO A 171 4.42 13.83 25.56
N PHE A 172 3.92 13.74 24.35
CA PHE A 172 4.12 12.58 23.47
C PHE A 172 5.36 12.73 22.61
N SER A 173 6.15 11.68 22.51
CA SER A 173 7.34 11.62 21.65
C SER A 173 7.47 10.26 21.00
N LEU A 174 8.08 10.21 19.80
CA LEU A 174 8.41 8.96 19.12
C LEU A 174 9.78 8.46 19.58
N MET A 175 9.81 7.25 20.14
CA MET A 175 11.04 6.58 20.54
C MET A 175 11.62 5.72 19.40
N THR A 176 10.76 4.97 18.72
CA THR A 176 11.13 4.15 17.58
C THR A 176 10.13 4.31 16.46
N LEU A 177 10.61 4.20 15.23
CA LEU A 177 9.77 4.22 14.04
C LEU A 177 10.30 3.18 13.05
N LYS A 178 9.42 2.25 12.67
CA LYS A 178 9.71 1.26 11.63
C LYS A 178 8.64 1.39 10.55
N PRO A 179 8.98 1.89 9.36
CA PRO A 179 8.05 1.96 8.25
C PRO A 179 7.50 0.57 7.90
N ILE A 180 6.19 0.49 7.68
CA ILE A 180 5.54 -0.67 7.09
C ILE A 180 5.57 -0.45 5.58
N GLN A 181 6.71 -0.77 4.99
CA GLN A 181 6.95 -0.71 3.55
C GLN A 181 7.31 -2.10 3.06
N MET A 182 7.09 -2.35 1.77
CA MET A 182 7.68 -3.53 1.14
C MET A 182 9.19 -3.54 1.44
N PRO A 183 9.78 -4.66 1.85
CA PRO A 183 11.22 -4.76 1.99
C PRO A 183 11.88 -4.36 0.66
N ASN A 184 13.13 -3.91 0.71
CA ASN A 184 13.91 -3.65 -0.49
C ASN A 184 13.81 -4.85 -1.41
N MET A 185 13.12 -4.67 -2.54
CA MET A 185 12.99 -5.72 -3.53
C MET A 185 14.24 -5.69 -4.39
N ASP A 186 14.93 -6.80 -4.47
CA ASP A 186 16.00 -6.97 -5.45
C ASP A 186 15.37 -7.08 -6.83
N MET A 187 15.54 -6.03 -7.64
CA MET A 187 14.96 -5.97 -8.98
C MET A 187 15.61 -6.98 -9.92
N GLU A 188 16.88 -7.34 -9.74
CA GLU A 188 17.55 -8.34 -10.56
C GLU A 188 16.92 -9.70 -10.34
N GLU A 189 16.64 -10.07 -9.10
CA GLU A 189 15.93 -11.30 -8.76
C GLU A 189 14.52 -11.34 -9.37
N VAL A 190 13.79 -10.22 -9.34
CA VAL A 190 12.47 -10.13 -9.97
C VAL A 190 12.57 -10.30 -11.50
N PHE A 191 13.57 -9.68 -12.12
CA PHE A 191 13.77 -9.82 -13.57
C PHE A 191 14.18 -11.24 -13.94
N ASP A 192 14.98 -11.91 -13.14
CA ASP A 192 15.36 -13.30 -13.37
C ASP A 192 14.17 -14.24 -13.21
N ALA A 193 13.40 -14.11 -12.15
CA ALA A 193 12.18 -14.88 -11.93
C ALA A 193 11.16 -14.64 -13.08
N ARG A 194 11.01 -13.39 -13.54
CA ARG A 194 10.11 -13.02 -14.64
C ARG A 194 10.39 -13.81 -15.94
N LYS A 195 11.64 -14.18 -16.22
CA LYS A 195 12.05 -14.91 -17.42
C LYS A 195 11.39 -16.31 -17.54
N HIS A 196 10.94 -16.87 -16.43
CA HIS A 196 10.29 -18.17 -16.35
C HIS A 196 8.78 -18.14 -16.66
N PHE A 197 8.22 -16.95 -16.82
CA PHE A 197 6.80 -16.75 -17.13
C PHE A 197 6.64 -16.27 -18.58
N ASN A 198 5.74 -16.87 -19.32
CA ASN A 198 5.31 -16.31 -20.60
C ASN A 198 4.46 -15.03 -20.38
N ARG A 199 4.09 -14.35 -21.47
CA ARG A 199 3.35 -13.09 -21.40
C ARG A 199 2.00 -13.23 -20.69
N ASP A 200 1.25 -14.28 -20.97
CA ASP A 200 -0.10 -14.45 -20.44
C ASP A 200 -0.06 -14.89 -18.98
N GLN A 201 0.85 -15.77 -18.61
CA GLN A 201 1.14 -16.09 -17.21
C GLN A 201 1.53 -14.85 -16.40
N TRP A 202 2.36 -13.98 -16.97
CA TRP A 202 2.78 -12.76 -16.29
C TRP A 202 1.64 -11.75 -16.09
N ILE A 203 0.73 -11.64 -17.09
CA ILE A 203 -0.50 -10.87 -16.95
C ILE A 203 -1.32 -11.40 -15.78
N ASP A 204 -1.44 -12.70 -15.63
CA ASP A 204 -2.17 -13.34 -14.55
C ASP A 204 -1.50 -13.11 -13.18
N VAL A 205 -0.17 -13.14 -13.11
CA VAL A 205 0.58 -12.74 -11.90
C VAL A 205 0.27 -11.29 -11.52
N LEU A 206 0.31 -10.35 -12.46
CA LEU A 206 0.01 -8.96 -12.20
C LEU A 206 -1.44 -8.75 -11.73
N LEU A 207 -2.40 -9.45 -12.32
CA LEU A 207 -3.79 -9.38 -11.88
C LEU A 207 -3.98 -9.95 -10.47
N ARG A 208 -3.34 -11.08 -10.15
CA ARG A 208 -3.36 -11.64 -8.80
C ARG A 208 -2.69 -10.72 -7.79
N SER A 209 -1.62 -10.01 -8.16
CA SER A 209 -0.94 -9.07 -7.27
C SER A 209 -1.85 -7.92 -6.79
N VAL A 210 -2.84 -7.54 -7.59
CA VAL A 210 -3.86 -6.56 -7.21
C VAL A 210 -5.17 -7.18 -6.69
N GLY A 211 -5.16 -8.48 -6.39
CA GLY A 211 -6.27 -9.18 -5.75
C GLY A 211 -7.38 -9.64 -6.69
N MET A 212 -7.10 -9.77 -7.99
CA MET A 212 -8.04 -10.30 -8.98
C MET A 212 -7.69 -11.75 -9.32
N GLU A 213 -8.70 -12.62 -9.46
CA GLU A 213 -8.50 -14.00 -9.94
C GLU A 213 -8.69 -14.08 -11.45
N PRO A 214 -7.63 -14.35 -12.22
CA PRO A 214 -7.66 -14.30 -13.68
C PRO A 214 -8.26 -15.53 -14.36
N ALA A 215 -8.46 -16.65 -13.67
CA ALA A 215 -8.82 -17.93 -14.25
C ALA A 215 -10.10 -17.88 -15.13
N ASN A 216 -11.08 -17.06 -14.74
CA ASN A 216 -12.36 -16.94 -15.45
C ASN A 216 -12.51 -15.58 -16.18
N ILE A 217 -11.41 -14.87 -16.44
CA ILE A 217 -11.43 -13.57 -17.10
C ILE A 217 -10.96 -13.75 -18.55
N GLU A 218 -11.79 -13.29 -19.50
CA GLU A 218 -11.42 -13.26 -20.91
C GLU A 218 -10.15 -12.42 -21.14
N GLN A 219 -9.32 -12.84 -22.09
CA GLN A 219 -8.04 -12.20 -22.41
C GLN A 219 -8.16 -10.69 -22.69
N ARG A 220 -9.19 -10.28 -23.43
CA ARG A 220 -9.45 -8.85 -23.68
C ARG A 220 -9.72 -8.08 -22.40
N THR A 221 -10.49 -8.65 -21.48
CA THR A 221 -10.80 -8.05 -20.19
C THR A 221 -9.56 -7.96 -19.30
N LYS A 222 -8.68 -8.98 -19.32
CA LYS A 222 -7.38 -8.93 -18.64
C LYS A 222 -6.56 -7.72 -19.08
N TRP A 223 -6.48 -7.45 -20.38
CA TRP A 223 -5.79 -6.26 -20.91
C TRP A 223 -6.40 -4.96 -20.42
N HIS A 224 -7.73 -4.84 -20.38
CA HIS A 224 -8.37 -3.64 -19.83
C HIS A 224 -8.07 -3.46 -18.34
N LEU A 225 -7.97 -4.53 -17.56
CA LEU A 225 -7.63 -4.47 -16.15
C LEU A 225 -6.16 -4.07 -15.95
N ILE A 226 -5.24 -4.54 -16.79
CA ILE A 226 -3.83 -4.14 -16.77
C ILE A 226 -3.66 -2.64 -17.04
N THR A 227 -4.48 -2.02 -17.89
CA THR A 227 -4.39 -0.58 -18.17
C THR A 227 -4.56 0.29 -16.91
N ARG A 228 -5.25 -0.21 -15.88
CA ARG A 228 -5.37 0.47 -14.57
C ARG A 228 -4.03 0.65 -13.86
N MET A 229 -3.06 -0.21 -14.16
CA MET A 229 -1.74 -0.19 -13.51
C MET A 229 -0.73 0.70 -14.24
N ILE A 230 -1.01 1.12 -15.47
CA ILE A 230 -0.10 1.97 -16.26
C ILE A 230 0.27 3.27 -15.53
N PRO A 231 -0.66 3.99 -14.87
CA PRO A 231 -0.30 5.22 -14.14
C PRO A 231 0.68 5.02 -12.98
N PHE A 232 0.93 3.79 -12.52
CA PHE A 232 1.95 3.51 -11.50
C PHE A 232 3.37 3.46 -12.06
N VAL A 233 3.52 3.28 -13.38
CA VAL A 233 4.81 3.01 -14.03
C VAL A 233 5.15 4.02 -15.14
N GLU A 234 4.15 4.72 -15.67
CA GLU A 234 4.32 5.71 -16.73
C GLU A 234 4.10 7.13 -16.21
N ASN A 235 5.08 8.00 -16.44
CA ASN A 235 4.98 9.41 -16.08
C ASN A 235 3.95 10.13 -16.93
N ASN A 236 3.16 11.00 -16.32
CA ASN A 236 2.17 11.85 -16.99
C ASN A 236 1.12 11.06 -17.82
N TYR A 237 0.84 9.81 -17.45
CA TYR A 237 -0.16 9.00 -18.11
C TYR A 237 -1.54 9.24 -17.52
N ASN A 238 -2.41 9.94 -18.26
CA ASN A 238 -3.77 10.24 -17.83
C ASN A 238 -4.74 9.16 -18.31
N VAL A 239 -5.51 8.59 -17.39
CA VAL A 239 -6.52 7.56 -17.66
C VAL A 239 -7.89 8.02 -17.18
N CYS A 240 -8.91 7.83 -18.02
CA CYS A 240 -10.31 7.97 -17.64
C CYS A 240 -10.98 6.61 -17.77
N GLU A 241 -11.41 6.03 -16.65
CA GLU A 241 -12.14 4.77 -16.64
C GLU A 241 -13.60 4.99 -16.28
N LEU A 242 -14.49 4.71 -17.23
CA LEU A 242 -15.93 4.77 -17.05
C LEU A 242 -16.51 3.36 -16.87
N GLY A 243 -17.45 3.21 -15.96
CA GLY A 243 -18.10 1.92 -15.72
C GLY A 243 -18.90 1.86 -14.42
N PRO A 244 -19.62 0.77 -14.18
CA PRO A 244 -20.49 0.59 -13.02
C PRO A 244 -19.73 0.72 -11.69
N ARG A 245 -20.48 0.97 -10.62
CA ARG A 245 -19.94 0.92 -9.25
C ARG A 245 -19.58 -0.53 -8.88
N GLY A 246 -18.59 -0.69 -7.99
CA GLY A 246 -18.23 -2.02 -7.48
C GLY A 246 -17.29 -2.83 -8.36
N THR A 247 -16.79 -2.30 -9.48
CA THR A 247 -15.86 -3.01 -10.39
C THR A 247 -14.37 -2.86 -10.02
N GLY A 248 -14.07 -2.40 -8.80
CA GLY A 248 -12.69 -2.31 -8.29
C GLY A 248 -11.85 -1.15 -8.83
N LYS A 249 -12.44 -0.17 -9.59
CA LYS A 249 -11.68 0.94 -10.19
C LYS A 249 -10.78 1.68 -9.20
N SER A 250 -11.35 2.12 -8.09
CA SER A 250 -10.60 2.86 -7.06
C SER A 250 -9.83 1.95 -6.10
N HIS A 251 -10.11 0.65 -6.08
CA HIS A 251 -9.49 -0.31 -5.17
C HIS A 251 -7.98 -0.41 -5.41
N VAL A 252 -7.58 -0.53 -6.68
CA VAL A 252 -6.16 -0.65 -7.08
C VAL A 252 -5.35 0.54 -6.55
N TYR A 253 -5.88 1.76 -6.71
CA TYR A 253 -5.19 2.98 -6.26
C TYR A 253 -5.22 3.17 -4.74
N LYS A 254 -6.28 2.75 -4.09
CA LYS A 254 -6.44 2.95 -2.64
C LYS A 254 -5.70 1.90 -1.81
N GLU A 255 -5.72 0.65 -2.25
CA GLU A 255 -5.37 -0.48 -1.40
C GLU A 255 -4.05 -1.15 -1.79
N CYS A 256 -3.62 -1.05 -3.05
CA CYS A 256 -2.49 -1.82 -3.55
C CYS A 256 -1.17 -1.05 -3.56
N SER A 257 -1.19 0.28 -3.43
CA SER A 257 0.05 1.08 -3.47
C SER A 257 0.08 2.16 -2.39
N PRO A 258 1.18 2.27 -1.64
CA PRO A 258 1.40 3.38 -0.72
C PRO A 258 1.70 4.71 -1.45
N ASN A 259 2.01 4.64 -2.75
CA ASN A 259 2.43 5.78 -3.56
C ASN A 259 1.29 6.35 -4.41
N SER A 260 0.05 6.07 -4.10
CA SER A 260 -1.11 6.65 -4.78
C SER A 260 -1.98 7.46 -3.83
N LEU A 261 -2.56 8.53 -4.35
CA LEU A 261 -3.47 9.40 -3.62
C LEU A 261 -4.85 9.34 -4.26
N LEU A 262 -5.85 9.00 -3.46
CA LEU A 262 -7.25 9.00 -3.89
C LEU A 262 -7.96 10.23 -3.34
N VAL A 263 -8.44 11.10 -4.23
CA VAL A 263 -9.32 12.22 -3.88
C VAL A 263 -10.76 11.83 -4.21
N SER A 264 -11.61 11.74 -3.19
CA SER A 264 -13.03 11.41 -3.36
C SER A 264 -13.90 12.67 -3.30
N GLY A 265 -15.12 12.62 -3.91
CA GLY A 265 -16.10 13.69 -3.80
C GLY A 265 -16.19 14.63 -5.00
N GLY A 266 -15.45 14.39 -6.06
CA GLY A 266 -15.65 15.05 -7.38
C GLY A 266 -15.26 16.51 -7.48
N GLN A 267 -14.98 17.21 -6.38
CA GLN A 267 -14.50 18.59 -6.39
C GLN A 267 -13.37 18.76 -5.36
N THR A 268 -12.27 19.28 -5.83
CA THR A 268 -11.17 19.71 -4.98
C THR A 268 -10.74 21.12 -5.40
N THR A 269 -10.23 21.90 -4.47
CA THR A 269 -9.79 23.26 -4.76
C THR A 269 -8.34 23.28 -5.19
N VAL A 270 -7.94 24.30 -5.95
CA VAL A 270 -6.55 24.55 -6.30
C VAL A 270 -5.66 24.65 -5.04
N ALA A 271 -6.18 25.27 -3.98
CA ALA A 271 -5.50 25.38 -2.70
C ALA A 271 -5.25 24.01 -2.03
N ASN A 272 -6.17 23.07 -2.17
CA ASN A 272 -5.99 21.71 -1.64
C ASN A 272 -5.03 20.87 -2.49
N LEU A 273 -4.99 21.11 -3.81
CA LEU A 273 -4.12 20.35 -4.70
C LEU A 273 -2.67 20.87 -4.67
N PHE A 274 -2.47 22.18 -4.77
CA PHE A 274 -1.15 22.75 -4.98
C PHE A 274 -0.61 23.52 -3.78
N TYR A 275 -1.21 24.66 -3.44
CA TYR A 275 -0.76 25.50 -2.34
C TYR A 275 -1.91 26.32 -1.74
N ASN A 276 -2.09 26.20 -0.44
CA ASN A 276 -3.07 26.97 0.31
C ASN A 276 -2.43 28.26 0.86
N MET A 277 -2.75 29.39 0.23
CA MET A 277 -2.22 30.71 0.60
C MET A 277 -2.61 31.13 2.02
N ALA A 278 -3.81 30.76 2.49
CA ALA A 278 -4.30 31.16 3.82
C ALA A 278 -3.58 30.39 4.94
N SER A 279 -3.38 29.10 4.79
CA SER A 279 -2.67 28.25 5.77
C SER A 279 -1.18 28.15 5.53
N ARG A 280 -0.69 28.65 4.38
CA ARG A 280 0.70 28.52 3.91
C ARG A 280 1.18 27.07 3.87
N GLN A 281 0.30 26.16 3.44
CA GLN A 281 0.59 24.74 3.34
C GLN A 281 0.63 24.30 1.89
N ILE A 282 1.60 23.44 1.58
CA ILE A 282 1.69 22.74 0.31
C ILE A 282 0.51 21.78 0.19
N GLY A 283 -0.16 21.76 -0.95
CA GLY A 283 -1.27 20.88 -1.22
C GLY A 283 -0.83 19.47 -1.63
N LEU A 284 -1.81 18.64 -1.93
CA LEU A 284 -1.62 17.21 -2.16
C LEU A 284 -0.65 16.88 -3.31
N VAL A 285 -0.69 17.64 -4.40
CA VAL A 285 0.17 17.40 -5.56
C VAL A 285 1.59 17.90 -5.30
N GLY A 286 1.75 19.06 -4.66
CA GLY A 286 3.07 19.62 -4.36
C GLY A 286 3.89 18.83 -3.31
N MET A 287 3.31 17.79 -2.72
CA MET A 287 4.02 16.86 -1.83
C MET A 287 4.64 15.67 -2.59
N TRP A 288 4.38 15.54 -3.90
CA TRP A 288 4.75 14.37 -4.71
C TRP A 288 5.73 14.68 -5.85
N ASP A 289 6.19 15.94 -5.95
CA ASP A 289 7.24 16.35 -6.88
C ASP A 289 8.65 16.10 -6.33
#